data_cf14bbd0a120f704903f34a213e4eb98
#
_entry.id   cf14bbd0a120f704903f34a213e4eb98
#
_cell.length_a   1.000
_cell.length_b   1.000
_cell.length_c   1.000
_cell.angle_alpha   90.00
_cell.angle_beta   90.00
_cell.angle_gamma   90.00
#
_symmetry.space_group_name_H-M   'P 1'
#
loop_
_entity.id
_entity.type
_entity.pdbx_description
1 polymer ?
#
loop_
_entity_poly.entity_id
_entity_poly.type
_entity_poly.pdbx_seq_one_letter_code
_entity_poly.pdbx_strand_id
1 'polypeptide(L)'
;MKVQDDNETIGRVLSGDVAAYANLVTKHKNLVFSIVLKIVNNREDAEEIAQDVFMKAYQSLNTFERKSKFTTWLYRIAYNAAISKTRKKKVEMVAIEETVITNYSTDEIGRNINELDDNDKQQVLEQALQRLPEEDNLLITLCYKNENSVADICSITGLSESNVKVRLHRIRKRLYEEMSGMLKIS
;
A
#
# COMPACT_ATOMS: atom_id res chain seq x y z
N MET A 1 -0.72 13.50 -24.19
CA MET A 1 -2.06 13.24 -23.60
C MET A 1 -2.13 13.97 -22.26
N LYS A 2 -3.07 14.93 -22.07
CA LYS A 2 -3.25 15.55 -20.75
C LYS A 2 -3.69 14.47 -19.79
N VAL A 3 -2.95 14.31 -18.67
CA VAL A 3 -3.38 13.47 -17.54
C VAL A 3 -4.66 14.13 -17.00
N GLN A 4 -5.80 13.51 -17.31
CA GLN A 4 -7.10 14.02 -16.86
C GLN A 4 -7.15 13.92 -15.34
N ASP A 5 -7.48 15.04 -14.68
CA ASP A 5 -7.60 15.09 -13.22
C ASP A 5 -8.73 14.16 -12.75
N ASP A 6 -8.47 13.35 -11.73
CA ASP A 6 -9.47 12.44 -11.17
C ASP A 6 -10.73 13.20 -10.73
N ASN A 7 -10.57 14.40 -10.18
CA ASN A 7 -11.69 15.24 -9.72
C ASN A 7 -12.59 15.71 -10.88
N GLU A 8 -12.01 16.02 -12.03
CA GLU A 8 -12.75 16.37 -13.25
C GLU A 8 -13.54 15.15 -13.74
N THR A 9 -12.88 13.99 -13.81
CA THR A 9 -13.52 12.73 -14.25
C THR A 9 -14.65 12.33 -13.30
N ILE A 10 -14.45 12.43 -11.98
CA ILE A 10 -15.48 12.16 -10.97
C ILE A 10 -16.68 13.12 -11.15
N GLY A 11 -16.41 14.40 -11.39
CA GLY A 11 -17.49 15.38 -11.67
C GLY A 11 -18.35 14.97 -12.85
N ARG A 12 -17.74 14.51 -13.94
CA ARG A 12 -18.46 14.00 -15.13
C ARG A 12 -19.31 12.78 -14.80
N VAL A 13 -18.74 11.79 -14.08
CA VAL A 13 -19.49 10.59 -13.66
C VAL A 13 -20.71 10.96 -12.82
N LEU A 14 -20.55 11.85 -11.85
CA LEU A 14 -21.64 12.28 -10.96
C LEU A 14 -22.70 13.11 -11.69
N SER A 15 -22.35 13.76 -12.81
CA SER A 15 -23.30 14.46 -13.67
C SER A 15 -24.00 13.56 -14.73
N GLY A 16 -23.75 12.25 -14.69
CA GLY A 16 -24.44 11.27 -15.54
C GLY A 16 -23.60 10.68 -16.68
N ASP A 17 -22.35 11.13 -16.89
CA ASP A 17 -21.43 10.53 -17.86
C ASP A 17 -20.79 9.25 -17.26
N VAL A 18 -21.59 8.19 -17.21
CA VAL A 18 -21.14 6.88 -16.65
C VAL A 18 -19.92 6.33 -17.39
N ALA A 19 -19.80 6.60 -18.69
CA ALA A 19 -18.68 6.11 -19.49
C ALA A 19 -17.33 6.69 -19.03
N ALA A 20 -17.33 7.91 -18.43
CA ALA A 20 -16.12 8.50 -17.87
C ALA A 20 -15.52 7.66 -16.72
N TYR A 21 -16.32 6.82 -16.02
CA TYR A 21 -15.82 5.96 -14.96
C TYR A 21 -14.76 4.97 -15.44
N ALA A 22 -14.86 4.49 -16.69
CA ALA A 22 -13.86 3.60 -17.29
C ALA A 22 -12.44 4.19 -17.28
N ASN A 23 -12.32 5.53 -17.35
CA ASN A 23 -11.03 6.21 -17.28
C ASN A 23 -10.39 6.08 -15.87
N LEU A 24 -11.19 6.21 -14.80
CA LEU A 24 -10.73 5.99 -13.44
C LEU A 24 -10.29 4.54 -13.22
N VAL A 25 -11.08 3.57 -13.71
CA VAL A 25 -10.72 2.15 -13.64
C VAL A 25 -9.41 1.90 -14.36
N THR A 26 -9.28 2.33 -15.62
CA THR A 26 -8.07 2.13 -16.43
C THR A 26 -6.83 2.73 -15.78
N LYS A 27 -6.96 3.92 -15.20
CA LYS A 27 -5.86 4.64 -14.55
C LYS A 27 -5.39 3.95 -13.27
N HIS A 28 -6.32 3.41 -12.47
CA HIS A 28 -6.03 2.94 -11.11
C HIS A 28 -6.02 1.41 -10.94
N LYS A 29 -6.44 0.62 -11.96
CA LYS A 29 -6.58 -0.85 -11.85
C LYS A 29 -5.31 -1.56 -11.39
N ASN A 30 -4.16 -1.21 -11.95
CA ASN A 30 -2.90 -1.88 -11.62
C ASN A 30 -2.48 -1.64 -10.17
N LEU A 31 -2.78 -0.45 -9.66
CA LEU A 31 -2.42 -0.04 -8.31
C LEU A 31 -3.34 -0.68 -7.28
N VAL A 32 -4.66 -0.68 -7.54
CA VAL A 32 -5.64 -1.40 -6.70
C VAL A 32 -5.30 -2.89 -6.65
N PHE A 33 -5.06 -3.51 -7.81
CA PHE A 33 -4.65 -4.92 -7.88
C PHE A 33 -3.38 -5.19 -7.08
N SER A 34 -2.34 -4.34 -7.22
CA SER A 34 -1.08 -4.49 -6.49
C SER A 34 -1.26 -4.43 -4.97
N ILE A 35 -2.12 -3.52 -4.46
CA ILE A 35 -2.41 -3.41 -3.03
C ILE A 35 -3.15 -4.66 -2.54
N VAL A 36 -4.19 -5.08 -3.26
CA VAL A 36 -4.98 -6.25 -2.88
C VAL A 36 -4.11 -7.51 -2.91
N LEU A 37 -3.33 -7.72 -3.97
CA LEU A 37 -2.44 -8.88 -4.10
C LEU A 37 -1.46 -9.00 -2.94
N LYS A 38 -0.89 -7.88 -2.47
CA LYS A 38 0.01 -7.86 -1.31
C LYS A 38 -0.66 -8.27 0.00
N ILE A 39 -1.99 -8.16 0.11
CA ILE A 39 -2.74 -8.51 1.33
C ILE A 39 -3.23 -9.95 1.26
N VAL A 40 -3.74 -10.39 0.11
CA VAL A 40 -4.38 -11.71 -0.01
C VAL A 40 -3.42 -12.80 -0.46
N ASN A 41 -2.28 -12.43 -1.05
CA ASN A 41 -1.22 -13.31 -1.55
C ASN A 41 -1.73 -14.45 -2.48
N ASN A 42 -2.81 -14.17 -3.19
CA ASN A 42 -3.40 -15.05 -4.19
C ASN A 42 -3.90 -14.22 -5.36
N ARG A 43 -3.49 -14.58 -6.58
CA ARG A 43 -3.77 -13.79 -7.77
C ARG A 43 -5.25 -13.77 -8.13
N GLU A 44 -5.90 -14.92 -8.07
CA GLU A 44 -7.32 -15.06 -8.43
C GLU A 44 -8.21 -14.30 -7.44
N ASP A 45 -7.98 -14.46 -6.14
CA ASP A 45 -8.63 -13.68 -5.09
C ASP A 45 -8.38 -12.17 -5.28
N ALA A 46 -7.17 -11.78 -5.69
CA ALA A 46 -6.84 -10.37 -5.90
C ALA A 46 -7.56 -9.76 -7.11
N GLU A 47 -7.72 -10.52 -8.21
CA GLU A 47 -8.49 -10.09 -9.38
C GLU A 47 -9.96 -9.92 -9.05
N GLU A 48 -10.58 -10.88 -8.35
CA GLU A 48 -11.97 -10.80 -7.86
C GLU A 48 -12.20 -9.57 -6.98
N ILE A 49 -11.35 -9.41 -5.94
CA ILE A 49 -11.48 -8.29 -4.99
C ILE A 49 -11.25 -6.95 -5.68
N ALA A 50 -10.29 -6.85 -6.62
CA ALA A 50 -10.05 -5.61 -7.34
C ALA A 50 -11.26 -5.18 -8.18
N GLN A 51 -11.99 -6.13 -8.79
CA GLN A 51 -13.24 -5.85 -9.48
C GLN A 51 -14.32 -5.34 -8.51
N ASP A 52 -14.48 -6.03 -7.37
CA ASP A 52 -15.41 -5.64 -6.32
C ASP A 52 -15.13 -4.25 -5.77
N VAL A 53 -13.85 -3.89 -5.62
CA VAL A 53 -13.41 -2.55 -5.19
C VAL A 53 -13.91 -1.47 -6.14
N PHE A 54 -13.77 -1.67 -7.45
CA PHE A 54 -14.26 -0.67 -8.41
C PHE A 54 -15.79 -0.61 -8.47
N MET A 55 -16.50 -1.72 -8.29
CA MET A 55 -17.96 -1.70 -8.17
C MET A 55 -18.39 -0.92 -6.92
N LYS A 56 -17.80 -1.18 -5.76
CA LYS A 56 -18.08 -0.44 -4.51
C LYS A 56 -17.71 1.03 -4.63
N ALA A 57 -16.57 1.34 -5.24
CA ALA A 57 -16.14 2.72 -5.47
C ALA A 57 -17.14 3.47 -6.36
N TYR A 58 -17.64 2.84 -7.42
CA TYR A 58 -18.68 3.45 -8.25
C TYR A 58 -19.97 3.73 -7.46
N GLN A 59 -20.46 2.72 -6.73
CA GLN A 59 -21.69 2.84 -5.93
C GLN A 59 -21.61 3.91 -4.83
N SER A 60 -20.41 4.12 -4.28
CA SER A 60 -20.19 5.09 -3.21
C SER A 60 -19.50 6.39 -3.66
N LEU A 61 -19.36 6.61 -4.98
CA LEU A 61 -18.63 7.75 -5.53
C LEU A 61 -19.20 9.10 -5.09
N ASN A 62 -20.53 9.16 -4.90
CA ASN A 62 -21.23 10.34 -4.39
C ASN A 62 -20.86 10.69 -2.94
N THR A 63 -20.28 9.74 -2.18
CA THR A 63 -19.80 9.97 -0.80
C THR A 63 -18.37 10.47 -0.73
N PHE A 64 -17.67 10.56 -1.88
CA PHE A 64 -16.32 11.06 -1.94
C PHE A 64 -16.31 12.60 -1.77
N GLU A 65 -16.00 13.05 -0.56
CA GLU A 65 -16.07 14.49 -0.16
C GLU A 65 -14.90 15.35 -0.68
N ARG A 66 -13.95 14.79 -1.44
CA ARG A 66 -12.73 15.47 -1.94
C ARG A 66 -11.83 16.06 -0.85
N LYS A 67 -11.95 15.59 0.40
CA LYS A 67 -11.07 15.98 1.53
C LYS A 67 -9.69 15.30 1.47
N SER A 68 -9.53 14.28 0.65
CA SER A 68 -8.28 13.59 0.36
C SER A 68 -8.13 13.36 -1.14
N LYS A 69 -6.98 12.85 -1.57
CA LYS A 69 -6.82 12.37 -2.96
C LYS A 69 -7.82 11.23 -3.24
N PHE A 70 -8.34 11.15 -4.47
CA PHE A 70 -9.19 10.01 -4.87
C PHE A 70 -8.49 8.67 -4.66
N THR A 71 -7.19 8.60 -4.93
CA THR A 71 -6.36 7.42 -4.69
C THR A 71 -6.38 6.99 -3.22
N THR A 72 -6.26 7.91 -2.26
CA THR A 72 -6.33 7.62 -0.82
C THR A 72 -7.68 6.99 -0.45
N TRP A 73 -8.78 7.56 -0.94
CA TRP A 73 -10.12 7.03 -0.71
C TRP A 73 -10.32 5.65 -1.36
N LEU A 74 -9.87 5.47 -2.60
CA LEU A 74 -9.94 4.20 -3.32
C LEU A 74 -9.12 3.10 -2.64
N TYR A 75 -7.92 3.44 -2.14
CA TYR A 75 -7.06 2.50 -1.42
C TYR A 75 -7.65 2.06 -0.09
N ARG A 76 -8.38 2.93 0.60
CA ARG A 76 -9.13 2.56 1.79
C ARG A 76 -10.19 1.50 1.48
N ILE A 77 -10.91 1.63 0.37
CA ILE A 77 -11.89 0.62 -0.07
C ILE A 77 -11.17 -0.70 -0.37
N ALA A 78 -10.05 -0.65 -1.11
CA ALA A 78 -9.25 -1.81 -1.47
C ALA A 78 -8.68 -2.53 -0.24
N TYR A 79 -8.07 -1.78 0.68
CA TYR A 79 -7.53 -2.30 1.94
C TYR A 79 -8.60 -3.01 2.76
N ASN A 80 -9.74 -2.36 2.99
CA ASN A 80 -10.84 -2.94 3.77
C ASN A 80 -11.43 -4.19 3.12
N ALA A 81 -11.57 -4.22 1.80
CA ALA A 81 -12.05 -5.40 1.07
C ALA A 81 -11.09 -6.58 1.23
N ALA A 82 -9.79 -6.34 1.03
CA ALA A 82 -8.76 -7.36 1.15
C ALA A 82 -8.62 -7.91 2.59
N ILE A 83 -8.59 -7.02 3.61
CA ILE A 83 -8.53 -7.43 5.02
C ILE A 83 -9.77 -8.22 5.42
N SER A 84 -10.95 -7.84 4.93
CA SER A 84 -12.20 -8.60 5.21
C SER A 84 -12.13 -10.03 4.67
N LYS A 85 -11.54 -10.23 3.49
CA LYS A 85 -11.34 -11.57 2.90
C LYS A 85 -10.32 -12.39 3.72
N THR A 86 -9.19 -11.79 4.12
CA THR A 86 -8.16 -12.48 4.91
C THR A 86 -8.62 -12.79 6.33
N ARG A 87 -9.41 -11.91 6.96
CA ARG A 87 -10.04 -12.18 8.27
C ARG A 87 -10.97 -13.39 8.23
N LYS A 88 -11.76 -13.56 7.19
CA LYS A 88 -12.59 -14.76 7.01
C LYS A 88 -11.75 -16.03 6.90
N LYS A 89 -10.57 -15.97 6.28
CA LYS A 89 -9.60 -17.08 6.23
C LYS A 89 -8.87 -17.29 7.59
N LYS A 90 -8.58 -16.22 8.35
CA LYS A 90 -7.86 -16.28 9.63
C LYS A 90 -8.72 -16.63 10.84
N VAL A 91 -10.04 -16.58 10.78
CA VAL A 91 -10.92 -17.09 11.84
C VAL A 91 -10.74 -18.60 12.05
N GLU A 92 -10.09 -19.28 11.10
CA GLU A 92 -9.62 -20.67 11.27
C GLU A 92 -8.22 -20.81 11.90
N MET A 93 -7.48 -19.73 12.17
CA MET A 93 -6.11 -19.78 12.75
C MET A 93 -5.82 -18.64 13.72
N VAL A 94 -5.94 -18.95 15.00
CA VAL A 94 -5.20 -18.50 16.21
C VAL A 94 -4.72 -17.04 16.34
N ALA A 95 -5.01 -16.49 17.55
CA ALA A 95 -4.53 -15.23 18.13
C ALA A 95 -2.99 -15.05 18.04
N ILE A 96 -2.53 -13.86 17.70
CA ILE A 96 -1.11 -13.48 17.70
C ILE A 96 -0.88 -12.31 18.68
N GLU A 97 0.14 -12.51 19.51
CA GLU A 97 0.66 -11.66 20.58
C GLU A 97 1.07 -10.27 20.14
N GLU A 98 0.75 -9.27 20.97
CA GLU A 98 1.33 -7.92 20.93
C GLU A 98 2.76 -7.95 21.43
N THR A 99 3.73 -7.55 20.59
CA THR A 99 5.13 -7.41 21.00
C THR A 99 5.51 -5.96 21.28
N VAL A 100 6.15 -5.77 22.41
CA VAL A 100 6.57 -4.53 23.07
C VAL A 100 7.61 -3.74 22.23
N ILE A 101 7.51 -2.41 22.30
CA ILE A 101 8.33 -1.42 21.58
C ILE A 101 9.64 -1.16 22.33
N THR A 102 10.78 -1.31 21.67
CA THR A 102 12.07 -0.75 22.12
C THR A 102 12.53 0.36 21.17
N ASN A 103 12.94 1.51 21.74
CA ASN A 103 13.42 2.69 21.03
C ASN A 103 14.86 2.50 20.55
N TYR A 104 15.14 2.81 19.27
CA TYR A 104 16.50 2.88 18.73
C TYR A 104 16.66 4.09 17.80
N SER A 105 17.84 4.71 17.81
CA SER A 105 18.21 5.90 17.03
C SER A 105 18.66 5.57 15.60
N THR A 106 18.47 6.52 14.69
CA THR A 106 18.40 6.33 13.22
C THR A 106 19.70 6.65 12.46
N ASP A 107 20.80 7.08 13.12
CA ASP A 107 21.87 7.83 12.47
C ASP A 107 23.04 7.03 11.84
N GLU A 108 23.11 5.71 12.01
CA GLU A 108 24.23 4.90 11.46
C GLU A 108 23.92 4.17 10.13
N ILE A 109 22.72 4.30 9.63
CA ILE A 109 22.12 3.37 8.65
C ILE A 109 22.51 3.67 7.19
N GLY A 110 23.06 4.85 6.88
CA GLY A 110 23.13 5.35 5.51
C GLY A 110 24.42 5.09 4.71
N ARG A 111 25.53 4.68 5.34
CA ARG A 111 26.85 4.80 4.70
C ARG A 111 27.24 3.69 3.72
N ASN A 112 26.87 2.44 3.94
CA ASN A 112 27.34 1.30 3.13
C ASN A 112 26.53 1.00 1.88
N ILE A 113 25.31 1.56 1.73
CA ILE A 113 24.46 1.36 0.55
C ILE A 113 24.87 2.30 -0.60
N ASN A 114 25.55 3.41 -0.29
CA ASN A 114 25.90 4.41 -1.30
C ASN A 114 27.01 3.97 -2.29
N GLU A 115 27.73 2.89 -2.01
CA GLU A 115 28.84 2.40 -2.82
C GLU A 115 28.44 1.43 -3.95
N LEU A 116 27.17 0.99 -4.00
CA LEU A 116 26.68 0.08 -5.02
C LEU A 116 26.24 0.83 -6.28
N ASP A 117 26.28 0.14 -7.43
CA ASP A 117 25.62 0.59 -8.65
C ASP A 117 24.09 0.62 -8.44
N ASP A 118 23.41 1.56 -9.10
CA ASP A 118 21.96 1.79 -8.91
C ASP A 118 21.11 0.55 -9.25
N ASN A 119 21.57 -0.25 -10.22
CA ASN A 119 20.89 -1.48 -10.61
C ASN A 119 21.00 -2.57 -9.54
N ASP A 120 22.17 -2.72 -8.93
CA ASP A 120 22.40 -3.68 -7.86
C ASP A 120 21.64 -3.29 -6.58
N LYS A 121 21.59 -1.98 -6.27
CA LYS A 121 20.74 -1.44 -5.19
C LYS A 121 19.29 -1.80 -5.36
N GLN A 122 18.75 -1.65 -6.58
CA GLN A 122 17.36 -1.93 -6.86
C GLN A 122 17.03 -3.42 -6.71
N GLN A 123 17.88 -4.32 -7.20
CA GLN A 123 17.67 -5.76 -7.05
C GLN A 123 17.72 -6.19 -5.59
N VAL A 124 18.70 -5.71 -4.82
CA VAL A 124 18.83 -6.01 -3.40
C VAL A 124 17.63 -5.48 -2.61
N LEU A 125 17.15 -4.26 -2.92
CA LEU A 125 15.95 -3.69 -2.31
C LEU A 125 14.70 -4.51 -2.62
N GLU A 126 14.51 -4.94 -3.86
CA GLU A 126 13.36 -5.77 -4.25
C GLU A 126 13.36 -7.12 -3.52
N GLN A 127 14.53 -7.76 -3.38
CA GLN A 127 14.67 -9.00 -2.61
C GLN A 127 14.40 -8.77 -1.11
N ALA A 128 14.91 -7.68 -0.54
CA ALA A 128 14.66 -7.35 0.87
C ALA A 128 13.17 -7.05 1.12
N LEU A 129 12.49 -6.36 0.21
CA LEU A 129 11.05 -6.12 0.29
C LEU A 129 10.23 -7.41 0.24
N GLN A 130 10.66 -8.42 -0.52
CA GLN A 130 9.98 -9.73 -0.58
C GLN A 130 10.09 -10.53 0.72
N ARG A 131 11.12 -10.27 1.54
CA ARG A 131 11.32 -10.92 2.84
C ARG A 131 10.56 -10.26 3.98
N LEU A 132 9.97 -9.08 3.75
CA LEU A 132 9.12 -8.44 4.74
C LEU A 132 7.80 -9.18 4.91
N PRO A 133 7.20 -9.18 6.12
CA PRO A 133 5.82 -9.55 6.31
C PRO A 133 4.90 -8.76 5.37
N GLU A 134 3.83 -9.38 4.90
CA GLU A 134 2.93 -8.79 3.90
C GLU A 134 2.40 -7.41 4.31
N GLU A 135 2.00 -7.27 5.58
CA GLU A 135 1.51 -5.99 6.13
C GLU A 135 2.58 -4.89 6.14
N ASP A 136 3.84 -5.24 6.44
CA ASP A 136 4.95 -4.30 6.46
C ASP A 136 5.36 -3.90 5.03
N ASN A 137 5.37 -4.86 4.10
CA ASN A 137 5.60 -4.58 2.68
C ASN A 137 4.51 -3.68 2.10
N LEU A 138 3.24 -3.87 2.50
CA LEU A 138 2.16 -2.98 2.11
C LEU A 138 2.39 -1.56 2.65
N LEU A 139 2.70 -1.42 3.94
CA LEU A 139 2.85 -0.12 4.60
C LEU A 139 3.99 0.70 3.96
N ILE A 140 5.13 0.06 3.70
CA ILE A 140 6.28 0.72 3.07
C ILE A 140 5.97 1.08 1.60
N THR A 141 5.22 0.24 0.89
CA THR A 141 4.78 0.50 -0.48
C THR A 141 3.84 1.69 -0.54
N LEU A 142 2.87 1.78 0.37
CA LEU A 142 1.96 2.94 0.46
C LEU A 142 2.74 4.22 0.71
N CYS A 143 3.76 4.19 1.56
CA CYS A 143 4.57 5.36 1.89
C CYS A 143 5.42 5.84 0.69
N TYR A 144 6.18 4.93 0.07
CA TYR A 144 7.21 5.33 -0.89
C TYR A 144 6.79 5.19 -2.35
N LYS A 145 6.12 4.12 -2.73
CA LYS A 145 5.73 3.91 -4.14
C LYS A 145 4.52 4.74 -4.53
N ASN A 146 3.64 5.02 -3.58
CA ASN A 146 2.40 5.76 -3.82
C ASN A 146 2.44 7.18 -3.26
N GLU A 147 3.58 7.60 -2.68
CA GLU A 147 3.80 8.94 -2.14
C GLU A 147 2.68 9.41 -1.18
N ASN A 148 2.13 8.45 -0.39
CA ASN A 148 1.12 8.79 0.60
C ASN A 148 1.79 9.39 1.85
N SER A 149 1.21 10.48 2.34
CA SER A 149 1.58 11.02 3.65
C SER A 149 1.21 10.05 4.78
N VAL A 150 1.78 10.25 5.96
CA VAL A 150 1.39 9.48 7.15
C VAL A 150 -0.11 9.60 7.43
N ALA A 151 -0.70 10.79 7.23
CA ALA A 151 -2.13 11.01 7.38
C ALA A 151 -2.97 10.20 6.37
N ASP A 152 -2.51 10.10 5.11
CA ASP A 152 -3.15 9.26 4.10
C ASP A 152 -3.10 7.78 4.50
N ILE A 153 -1.94 7.31 4.98
CA ILE A 153 -1.76 5.93 5.44
C ILE A 153 -2.68 5.63 6.63
N CYS A 154 -2.80 6.54 7.59
CA CYS A 154 -3.77 6.42 8.70
C CYS A 154 -5.20 6.31 8.17
N SER A 155 -5.57 7.15 7.19
CA SER A 155 -6.90 7.11 6.57
C SER A 155 -7.17 5.80 5.83
N ILE A 156 -6.17 5.22 5.17
CA ILE A 156 -6.28 3.96 4.43
C ILE A 156 -6.40 2.78 5.39
N THR A 157 -5.51 2.69 6.38
CA THR A 157 -5.32 1.50 7.22
C THR A 157 -6.15 1.51 8.51
N GLY A 158 -6.58 2.70 8.96
CA GLY A 158 -7.22 2.88 10.27
C GLY A 158 -6.23 2.87 11.44
N LEU A 159 -4.93 2.81 11.20
CA LEU A 159 -3.90 2.87 12.24
C LEU A 159 -3.72 4.30 12.78
N SER A 160 -3.31 4.45 14.03
CA SER A 160 -2.94 5.74 14.59
C SER A 160 -1.63 6.26 13.98
N GLU A 161 -1.42 7.57 14.00
CA GLU A 161 -0.22 8.22 13.47
C GLU A 161 1.05 7.71 14.14
N SER A 162 1.03 7.55 15.46
CA SER A 162 2.15 6.99 16.22
C SER A 162 2.47 5.55 15.79
N ASN A 163 1.44 4.72 15.59
CA ASN A 163 1.60 3.35 15.14
C ASN A 163 2.23 3.29 13.73
N VAL A 164 1.71 4.09 12.79
CA VAL A 164 2.28 4.18 11.43
C VAL A 164 3.74 4.59 11.46
N LYS A 165 4.10 5.65 12.22
CA LYS A 165 5.48 6.13 12.33
C LYS A 165 6.42 5.07 12.92
N VAL A 166 6.01 4.41 14.00
CA VAL A 166 6.81 3.35 14.65
C VAL A 166 6.98 2.15 13.72
N ARG A 167 5.92 1.70 13.05
CA ARG A 167 6.01 0.58 12.09
C ARG A 167 6.92 0.92 10.91
N LEU A 168 6.79 2.10 10.30
CA LEU A 168 7.65 2.54 9.21
C LEU A 168 9.13 2.60 9.65
N HIS A 169 9.41 3.04 10.89
CA HIS A 169 10.76 3.05 11.42
C HIS A 169 11.33 1.62 11.53
N ARG A 170 10.57 0.68 12.10
CA ARG A 170 10.97 -0.74 12.21
C ARG A 170 11.19 -1.39 10.85
N ILE A 171 10.30 -1.11 9.88
CA ILE A 171 10.41 -1.63 8.53
C ILE A 171 11.70 -1.15 7.87
N ARG A 172 12.04 0.14 7.99
CA ARG A 172 13.28 0.69 7.44
C ARG A 172 14.52 0.01 8.04
N LYS A 173 14.53 -0.17 9.37
CA LYS A 173 15.62 -0.86 10.06
C LYS A 173 15.77 -2.28 9.55
N ARG A 174 14.69 -3.04 9.46
CA ARG A 174 14.68 -4.40 8.95
C ARG A 174 15.15 -4.49 7.50
N LEU A 175 14.67 -3.60 6.62
CA LEU A 175 15.13 -3.54 5.24
C LEU A 175 16.63 -3.29 5.15
N TYR A 176 17.15 -2.40 5.97
CA TYR A 176 18.59 -2.15 6.04
C TYR A 176 19.38 -3.38 6.48
N GLU A 177 18.93 -4.07 7.53
CA GLU A 177 19.56 -5.29 8.04
C GLU A 177 19.57 -6.39 6.96
N GLU A 178 18.45 -6.59 6.26
CA GLU A 178 18.34 -7.56 5.16
C GLU A 178 19.26 -7.20 3.99
N MET A 179 19.25 -5.94 3.54
CA MET A 179 20.12 -5.47 2.47
C MET A 179 21.60 -5.60 2.83
N SER A 180 21.99 -5.19 4.04
CA SER A 180 23.37 -5.31 4.53
C SER A 180 23.83 -6.77 4.64
N GLY A 181 22.93 -7.68 5.01
CA GLY A 181 23.20 -9.12 5.05
C GLY A 181 23.47 -9.69 3.66
N MET A 182 22.71 -9.28 2.66
CA MET A 182 22.88 -9.72 1.27
C MET A 182 24.22 -9.24 0.66
N LEU A 183 24.64 -8.01 1.01
CA LEU A 183 25.87 -7.40 0.50
C LEU A 183 27.14 -7.96 1.13
N LYS A 184 27.07 -8.51 2.35
CA LYS A 184 28.21 -9.13 3.03
C LYS A 184 28.49 -10.57 2.57
N ILE A 185 27.59 -11.17 1.80
CA ILE A 185 27.66 -12.54 1.32
C ILE A 185 28.20 -12.59 -0.13
N SER A 186 28.30 -11.43 -0.80
CA SER A 186 28.92 -11.30 -2.12
C SER A 186 30.38 -10.93 -2.02
#